data_a5e28ef935eb17985e31500718abf152
#
_entry.id   a5e28ef935eb17985e31500718abf152
#
_cell.length_a   1.000
_cell.length_b   1.000
_cell.length_c   1.000
_cell.angle_alpha   90.00
_cell.angle_beta   90.00
_cell.angle_gamma   90.00
#
_symmetry.space_group_name_H-M   'P 1'
#
loop_
_entity.id
_entity.type
_entity.pdbx_description
1 polymer ?
#
loop_
_entity_poly.entity_id
_entity_poly.type
_entity_poly.pdbx_seq_one_letter_code
_entity_poly.pdbx_strand_id
1 'polypeptide(L)'
;MDARRAQDLLKHITQDEDYGLKAMQKASLAECISMVNNVLPECQKKAYEDGNDNDAGFFSKMTENYRALIIDKIKEENLLWIAYTDLTGYPYMIDGDMIVIYDFAAAKQIEADLNKAGYRVTFGNVDKDAFKTEIAHMYRNGYKKIRFMDGKMEPFVVEREELYPYEEFFKDDYITNPGLQAAMLNYFQEFRKQAPLENRGDILKRREQIMIDMMLNAEYMVPCVKEETEEEVEISHHFIDITDRVTEKEEGEHVIAIPVFTDGQVL
;
A
#
# COMPACT_ATOMS: atom_id res chain seq x y z
N MET A 1 -4.71 23.42 -5.29
CA MET A 1 -5.93 24.30 -5.55
C MET A 1 -5.52 25.74 -5.44
N ASP A 2 -6.08 26.66 -6.25
CA ASP A 2 -5.81 28.10 -6.09
C ASP A 2 -6.63 28.73 -4.94
N ALA A 3 -6.17 29.89 -4.43
CA ALA A 3 -6.78 30.53 -3.26
C ALA A 3 -8.24 30.97 -3.50
N ARG A 4 -8.58 31.40 -4.72
CA ARG A 4 -9.93 31.85 -5.06
C ARG A 4 -10.92 30.67 -5.03
N ARG A 5 -10.50 29.52 -5.56
CA ARG A 5 -11.32 28.31 -5.57
C ARG A 5 -11.48 27.73 -4.14
N ALA A 6 -10.42 27.82 -3.32
CA ALA A 6 -10.50 27.45 -1.91
C ALA A 6 -11.52 28.29 -1.15
N GLN A 7 -11.51 29.61 -1.35
CA GLN A 7 -12.48 30.53 -0.74
C GLN A 7 -13.92 30.29 -1.21
N ASP A 8 -14.12 29.98 -2.48
CA ASP A 8 -15.43 29.66 -3.04
C ASP A 8 -16.02 28.39 -2.39
N LEU A 9 -15.24 27.31 -2.31
CA LEU A 9 -15.65 26.08 -1.63
C LEU A 9 -15.91 26.33 -0.13
N LEU A 10 -15.02 27.05 0.55
CA LEU A 10 -15.16 27.36 1.98
C LEU A 10 -16.44 28.16 2.24
N LYS A 11 -16.79 29.12 1.38
CA LYS A 11 -18.04 29.86 1.47
C LYS A 11 -19.27 28.97 1.43
N HIS A 12 -19.29 27.97 0.55
CA HIS A 12 -20.40 27.01 0.49
C HIS A 12 -20.46 26.14 1.74
N ILE A 13 -19.31 25.68 2.24
CA ILE A 13 -19.20 24.87 3.45
C ILE A 13 -19.71 25.62 4.70
N THR A 14 -19.35 26.88 4.84
CA THR A 14 -19.75 27.71 6.00
C THR A 14 -21.18 28.26 5.90
N GLN A 15 -21.78 28.23 4.72
CA GLN A 15 -23.17 28.68 4.52
C GLN A 15 -24.18 27.68 5.06
N ASP A 16 -23.99 26.39 4.72
CA ASP A 16 -24.88 25.29 5.08
C ASP A 16 -24.19 23.94 4.80
N GLU A 17 -24.42 22.94 5.64
CA GLU A 17 -23.80 21.61 5.45
C GLU A 17 -24.18 20.95 4.12
N ASP A 18 -25.45 21.06 3.71
CA ASP A 18 -25.93 20.47 2.43
C ASP A 18 -25.33 21.16 1.21
N TYR A 19 -25.17 22.50 1.27
CA TYR A 19 -24.50 23.25 0.19
C TYR A 19 -23.03 22.91 0.13
N GLY A 20 -22.38 22.78 1.25
CA GLY A 20 -20.99 22.34 1.35
C GLY A 20 -20.80 20.95 0.75
N LEU A 21 -21.63 19.99 1.14
CA LEU A 21 -21.57 18.64 0.62
C LEU A 21 -21.76 18.58 -0.91
N LYS A 22 -22.75 19.29 -1.44
CA LYS A 22 -23.00 19.38 -2.90
C LYS A 22 -21.84 20.03 -3.65
N ALA A 23 -21.19 21.04 -3.05
CA ALA A 23 -20.03 21.69 -3.63
C ALA A 23 -18.83 20.74 -3.68
N MET A 24 -18.57 20.02 -2.58
CA MET A 24 -17.51 19.03 -2.48
C MET A 24 -17.75 17.80 -3.38
N GLN A 25 -19.00 17.35 -3.56
CA GLN A 25 -19.33 16.29 -4.51
C GLN A 25 -18.97 16.66 -5.95
N LYS A 26 -19.12 17.94 -6.33
CA LYS A 26 -18.78 18.45 -7.67
C LYS A 26 -17.31 18.81 -7.83
N ALA A 27 -16.58 18.98 -6.73
CA ALA A 27 -15.17 19.28 -6.75
C ALA A 27 -14.35 18.06 -7.21
N SER A 28 -13.20 18.31 -7.83
CA SER A 28 -12.26 17.22 -8.19
C SER A 28 -11.67 16.56 -6.95
N LEU A 29 -11.13 15.33 -7.10
CA LEU A 29 -10.43 14.62 -6.03
C LEU A 29 -9.32 15.49 -5.42
N ALA A 30 -8.51 16.14 -6.27
CA ALA A 30 -7.44 17.06 -5.86
C ALA A 30 -7.95 18.25 -5.02
N GLU A 31 -9.08 18.85 -5.41
CA GLU A 31 -9.71 19.94 -4.66
C GLU A 31 -10.22 19.45 -3.30
N CYS A 32 -10.88 18.29 -3.27
CA CYS A 32 -11.36 17.70 -2.02
C CYS A 32 -10.20 17.39 -1.05
N ILE A 33 -9.14 16.74 -1.51
CA ILE A 33 -7.95 16.47 -0.70
C ILE A 33 -7.31 17.78 -0.18
N SER A 34 -7.22 18.80 -1.04
CA SER A 34 -6.69 20.11 -0.63
C SER A 34 -7.54 20.79 0.45
N MET A 35 -8.86 20.68 0.38
CA MET A 35 -9.76 21.19 1.42
C MET A 35 -9.53 20.49 2.76
N VAL A 36 -9.48 19.16 2.76
CA VAL A 36 -9.38 18.35 3.98
C VAL A 36 -7.99 18.40 4.61
N ASN A 37 -6.93 18.41 3.81
CA ASN A 37 -5.57 18.40 4.35
C ASN A 37 -5.04 19.79 4.74
N ASN A 38 -5.56 20.85 4.12
CA ASN A 38 -4.97 22.18 4.31
C ASN A 38 -6.01 23.21 4.79
N VAL A 39 -7.08 23.44 4.01
CA VAL A 39 -7.96 24.61 4.23
C VAL A 39 -8.77 24.46 5.52
N LEU A 40 -9.43 23.33 5.73
CA LEU A 40 -10.25 23.11 6.93
C LEU A 40 -9.42 23.03 8.21
N PRO A 41 -8.25 22.34 8.25
CA PRO A 41 -7.37 22.37 9.41
C PRO A 41 -6.84 23.77 9.76
N GLU A 42 -6.53 24.60 8.76
CA GLU A 42 -6.14 25.99 8.99
C GLU A 42 -7.29 26.82 9.58
N CYS A 43 -8.51 26.65 9.07
CA CYS A 43 -9.71 27.29 9.62
C CYS A 43 -9.97 26.84 11.07
N GLN A 44 -9.85 25.54 11.34
CA GLN A 44 -9.99 24.98 12.68
C GLN A 44 -8.96 25.57 13.65
N LYS A 45 -7.69 25.58 13.25
CA LYS A 45 -6.61 26.15 14.05
C LYS A 45 -6.87 27.61 14.38
N LYS A 46 -7.25 28.41 13.38
CA LYS A 46 -7.58 29.82 13.57
C LYS A 46 -8.76 30.02 14.51
N ALA A 47 -9.81 29.22 14.39
CA ALA A 47 -10.96 29.27 15.30
C ALA A 47 -10.56 29.00 16.75
N TYR A 48 -9.65 28.05 17.00
CA TYR A 48 -9.09 27.82 18.34
C TYR A 48 -8.26 29.00 18.84
N GLU A 49 -7.43 29.59 18.01
CA GLU A 49 -6.62 30.78 18.37
C GLU A 49 -7.50 31.98 18.72
N ASP A 50 -8.65 32.13 18.05
CA ASP A 50 -9.66 33.18 18.29
C ASP A 50 -10.60 32.84 19.48
N GLY A 51 -10.44 31.68 20.14
CA GLY A 51 -11.27 31.26 21.26
C GLY A 51 -12.69 30.82 20.86
N ASN A 52 -12.92 30.49 19.60
CA ASN A 52 -14.22 30.05 19.07
C ASN A 52 -14.29 28.52 18.93
N ASP A 53 -14.56 27.84 20.02
CA ASP A 53 -14.66 26.38 20.09
C ASP A 53 -15.77 25.80 19.20
N ASN A 54 -16.86 26.55 18.98
CA ASN A 54 -17.97 26.12 18.14
C ASN A 54 -17.52 26.00 16.66
N ASP A 55 -16.87 27.02 16.14
CA ASP A 55 -16.36 27.01 14.77
C ASP A 55 -15.23 25.98 14.61
N ALA A 56 -14.36 25.82 15.60
CA ALA A 56 -13.34 24.79 15.59
C ALA A 56 -13.95 23.38 15.53
N GLY A 57 -14.98 23.11 16.32
CA GLY A 57 -15.74 21.86 16.29
C GLY A 57 -16.46 21.62 14.95
N PHE A 58 -17.03 22.68 14.35
CA PHE A 58 -17.63 22.62 13.03
C PHE A 58 -16.61 22.21 11.96
N PHE A 59 -15.44 22.85 11.90
CA PHE A 59 -14.42 22.51 10.91
C PHE A 59 -13.85 21.11 11.10
N SER A 60 -13.72 20.62 12.35
CA SER A 60 -13.34 19.23 12.64
C SER A 60 -14.35 18.25 12.07
N LYS A 61 -15.64 18.46 12.35
CA LYS A 61 -16.73 17.62 11.81
C LYS A 61 -16.76 17.61 10.29
N MET A 62 -16.56 18.77 9.64
CA MET A 62 -16.52 18.85 8.18
C MET A 62 -15.32 18.10 7.60
N THR A 63 -14.18 18.16 8.26
CA THR A 63 -12.98 17.40 7.86
C THR A 63 -13.26 15.89 7.84
N GLU A 64 -13.91 15.36 8.87
CA GLU A 64 -14.29 13.95 8.95
C GLU A 64 -15.32 13.56 7.88
N ASN A 65 -16.39 14.36 7.71
CA ASN A 65 -17.43 14.10 6.72
C ASN A 65 -16.85 14.09 5.29
N TYR A 66 -15.96 15.02 4.97
CA TYR A 66 -15.37 15.09 3.63
C TYR A 66 -14.26 14.07 3.43
N ARG A 67 -13.63 13.55 4.50
CA ARG A 67 -12.76 12.39 4.41
C ARG A 67 -13.51 11.18 3.85
N ALA A 68 -14.70 10.89 4.38
CA ALA A 68 -15.54 9.80 3.86
C ALA A 68 -15.92 10.01 2.36
N LEU A 69 -16.29 11.24 1.98
CA LEU A 69 -16.57 11.59 0.59
C LEU A 69 -15.34 11.38 -0.33
N ILE A 70 -14.14 11.71 0.14
CA ILE A 70 -12.91 11.49 -0.63
C ILE A 70 -12.68 10.00 -0.85
N ILE A 71 -12.89 9.18 0.17
CA ILE A 71 -12.77 7.71 0.07
C ILE A 71 -13.72 7.16 -0.98
N ASP A 72 -14.99 7.62 -0.99
CA ASP A 72 -15.96 7.22 -2.01
C ASP A 72 -15.55 7.66 -3.42
N LYS A 73 -15.02 8.89 -3.57
CA LYS A 73 -14.49 9.38 -4.83
C LYS A 73 -13.30 8.57 -5.33
N ILE A 74 -12.40 8.16 -4.43
CA ILE A 74 -11.26 7.31 -4.77
C ILE A 74 -11.73 5.96 -5.35
N LYS A 75 -12.76 5.35 -4.75
CA LYS A 75 -13.31 4.07 -5.23
C LYS A 75 -13.92 4.16 -6.64
N GLU A 76 -14.40 5.32 -7.01
CA GLU A 76 -15.01 5.58 -8.33
C GLU A 76 -14.04 6.23 -9.34
N GLU A 77 -12.79 6.52 -8.93
CA GLU A 77 -11.82 7.17 -9.80
C GLU A 77 -11.33 6.19 -10.88
N ASN A 78 -11.37 6.63 -12.14
CA ASN A 78 -10.98 5.80 -13.28
C ASN A 78 -9.55 6.08 -13.78
N LEU A 79 -8.83 6.98 -13.12
CA LEU A 79 -7.50 7.38 -13.55
C LEU A 79 -6.60 7.63 -12.35
N LEU A 80 -6.09 6.54 -11.80
CA LEU A 80 -5.06 6.57 -10.76
C LEU A 80 -3.75 6.02 -11.31
N TRP A 81 -2.64 6.45 -10.72
CA TRP A 81 -1.29 6.07 -11.12
C TRP A 81 -0.58 5.43 -9.94
N ILE A 82 -0.26 4.13 -10.05
CA ILE A 82 0.47 3.40 -9.03
C ILE A 82 1.94 3.33 -9.42
N ALA A 83 2.82 3.62 -8.47
CA ALA A 83 4.25 3.46 -8.64
C ALA A 83 4.63 1.98 -8.55
N TYR A 84 5.11 1.38 -9.64
CA TYR A 84 5.68 0.04 -9.66
C TYR A 84 7.20 0.13 -9.78
N THR A 85 7.91 -0.82 -9.20
CA THR A 85 9.36 -0.91 -9.36
C THR A 85 9.77 -2.21 -10.04
N ASP A 86 10.58 -2.13 -11.11
CA ASP A 86 11.16 -3.30 -11.78
C ASP A 86 12.20 -4.02 -10.92
N LEU A 87 12.57 -3.46 -9.78
CA LEU A 87 13.44 -4.15 -8.81
C LEU A 87 12.75 -5.37 -8.19
N THR A 88 11.43 -5.33 -8.03
CA THR A 88 10.64 -6.43 -7.46
C THR A 88 9.44 -6.84 -8.31
N GLY A 89 8.98 -5.98 -9.23
CA GLY A 89 7.74 -6.18 -10.01
C GLY A 89 6.46 -5.81 -9.25
N TYR A 90 6.60 -5.32 -8.02
CA TYR A 90 5.47 -4.94 -7.15
C TYR A 90 5.34 -3.41 -7.05
N PRO A 91 4.22 -2.89 -6.52
CA PRO A 91 4.12 -1.48 -6.16
C PRO A 91 5.30 -1.04 -5.29
N TYR A 92 5.77 0.18 -5.52
CA TYR A 92 6.87 0.75 -4.74
C TYR A 92 6.38 1.08 -3.32
N MET A 93 7.10 0.57 -2.32
CA MET A 93 6.74 0.71 -0.91
C MET A 93 7.61 1.77 -0.24
N ILE A 94 6.98 2.75 0.41
CA ILE A 94 7.64 3.69 1.32
C ILE A 94 7.08 3.46 2.73
N ASP A 95 7.93 3.05 3.66
CA ASP A 95 7.56 2.81 5.07
C ASP A 95 6.37 1.86 5.27
N GLY A 96 6.15 0.93 4.34
CA GLY A 96 5.04 0.00 4.35
C GLY A 96 3.78 0.49 3.62
N ASP A 97 3.81 1.69 3.04
CA ASP A 97 2.69 2.31 2.36
C ASP A 97 2.85 2.26 0.84
N MET A 98 1.75 2.05 0.11
CA MET A 98 1.69 2.13 -1.35
C MET A 98 1.52 3.59 -1.79
N ILE A 99 2.19 3.98 -2.87
CA ILE A 99 2.08 5.32 -3.46
C ILE A 99 1.11 5.31 -4.63
N VAL A 100 0.14 6.20 -4.58
CA VAL A 100 -0.85 6.45 -5.64
C VAL A 100 -0.86 7.93 -5.98
N ILE A 101 -0.80 8.26 -7.27
CA ILE A 101 -0.86 9.62 -7.78
C ILE A 101 -2.17 9.80 -8.55
N TYR A 102 -2.85 10.93 -8.34
CA TYR A 102 -4.09 11.28 -9.01
C TYR A 102 -3.94 12.41 -10.06
N ASP A 103 -2.70 12.83 -10.33
CA ASP A 103 -2.34 13.82 -11.36
C ASP A 103 -1.25 13.29 -12.27
N PHE A 104 -1.50 13.23 -13.58
CA PHE A 104 -0.55 12.68 -14.54
C PHE A 104 0.77 13.44 -14.62
N ALA A 105 0.72 14.77 -14.54
CA ALA A 105 1.95 15.57 -14.61
C ALA A 105 2.81 15.35 -13.36
N ALA A 106 2.16 15.22 -12.20
CA ALA A 106 2.84 14.85 -10.96
C ALA A 106 3.45 13.44 -11.03
N ALA A 107 2.73 12.45 -11.59
CA ALA A 107 3.25 11.09 -11.77
C ALA A 107 4.54 11.10 -12.60
N LYS A 108 4.56 11.81 -13.72
CA LYS A 108 5.74 11.95 -14.59
C LYS A 108 6.92 12.60 -13.88
N GLN A 109 6.68 13.65 -13.11
CA GLN A 109 7.74 14.33 -12.37
C GLN A 109 8.32 13.44 -11.27
N ILE A 110 7.44 12.80 -10.47
CA ILE A 110 7.86 11.93 -9.37
C ILE A 110 8.59 10.69 -9.91
N GLU A 111 8.14 10.12 -11.04
CA GLU A 111 8.83 9.04 -11.73
C GLU A 111 10.27 9.43 -12.09
N ALA A 112 10.44 10.61 -12.69
CA ALA A 112 11.75 11.12 -13.06
C ALA A 112 12.67 11.32 -11.83
N ASP A 113 12.14 11.88 -10.75
CA ASP A 113 12.89 12.15 -9.52
C ASP A 113 13.29 10.83 -8.82
N LEU A 114 12.39 9.86 -8.71
CA LEU A 114 12.67 8.55 -8.13
C LEU A 114 13.70 7.79 -8.97
N ASN A 115 13.59 7.80 -10.30
CA ASN A 115 14.54 7.13 -11.18
C ASN A 115 15.93 7.78 -11.14
N LYS A 116 16.01 9.12 -11.05
CA LYS A 116 17.26 9.84 -10.82
C LYS A 116 17.89 9.44 -9.48
N ALA A 117 17.09 9.14 -8.47
CA ALA A 117 17.55 8.65 -7.18
C ALA A 117 17.82 7.13 -7.15
N GLY A 118 17.71 6.42 -8.30
CA GLY A 118 18.05 5.01 -8.46
C GLY A 118 16.98 4.01 -8.01
N TYR A 119 15.72 4.44 -7.88
CA TYR A 119 14.61 3.57 -7.43
C TYR A 119 13.99 2.72 -8.53
N ARG A 120 14.24 3.02 -9.82
CA ARG A 120 13.74 2.27 -10.98
C ARG A 120 12.22 2.06 -10.92
N VAL A 121 11.50 3.16 -10.84
CA VAL A 121 10.05 3.20 -10.70
C VAL A 121 9.41 3.57 -12.03
N THR A 122 8.28 2.93 -12.34
CA THR A 122 7.40 3.28 -13.47
C THR A 122 5.97 3.42 -12.96
N PHE A 123 5.26 4.48 -13.36
CA PHE A 123 3.87 4.65 -12.98
C PHE A 123 2.94 3.95 -13.99
N GLY A 124 2.21 2.95 -13.49
CA GLY A 124 1.13 2.29 -14.20
C GLY A 124 -0.20 2.99 -13.95
N ASN A 125 -0.97 3.20 -15.03
CA ASN A 125 -2.34 3.68 -14.94
C ASN A 125 -3.27 2.53 -14.55
N VAL A 126 -4.18 2.77 -13.61
CA VAL A 126 -5.20 1.83 -13.17
C VAL A 126 -6.57 2.50 -13.16
N ASP A 127 -7.58 1.78 -13.64
CA ASP A 127 -8.98 2.11 -13.45
C ASP A 127 -9.49 1.59 -12.09
N LYS A 128 -10.73 1.86 -11.75
CA LYS A 128 -11.33 1.48 -10.47
C LYS A 128 -11.30 -0.04 -10.19
N ASP A 129 -11.50 -0.88 -11.22
CA ASP A 129 -11.53 -2.33 -11.05
C ASP A 129 -10.13 -2.89 -10.86
N ALA A 130 -9.17 -2.41 -11.63
CA ALA A 130 -7.75 -2.70 -11.44
C ALA A 130 -7.25 -2.18 -10.09
N PHE A 131 -7.67 -0.98 -9.66
CA PHE A 131 -7.33 -0.45 -8.36
C PHE A 131 -7.88 -1.31 -7.22
N LYS A 132 -9.13 -1.77 -7.31
CA LYS A 132 -9.71 -2.72 -6.34
C LYS A 132 -8.89 -4.01 -6.25
N THR A 133 -8.43 -4.53 -7.40
CA THR A 133 -7.55 -5.71 -7.44
C THR A 133 -6.20 -5.45 -6.75
N GLU A 134 -5.62 -4.25 -6.93
CA GLU A 134 -4.38 -3.88 -6.24
C GLU A 134 -4.57 -3.78 -4.72
N ILE A 135 -5.75 -3.35 -4.24
CA ILE A 135 -6.06 -3.40 -2.80
C ILE A 135 -6.10 -4.84 -2.27
N ALA A 136 -6.64 -5.80 -3.04
CA ALA A 136 -6.56 -7.22 -2.67
C ALA A 136 -5.10 -7.69 -2.57
N HIS A 137 -4.25 -7.30 -3.52
CA HIS A 137 -2.81 -7.59 -3.47
C HIS A 137 -2.12 -6.93 -2.26
N MET A 138 -2.55 -5.75 -1.83
CA MET A 138 -2.01 -5.11 -0.63
C MET A 138 -2.17 -5.96 0.62
N TYR A 139 -3.32 -6.63 0.79
CA TYR A 139 -3.56 -7.52 1.92
C TYR A 139 -2.56 -8.67 1.96
N ARG A 140 -2.26 -9.26 0.79
CA ARG A 140 -1.29 -10.36 0.66
C ARG A 140 0.15 -9.89 0.82
N ASN A 141 0.48 -8.73 0.28
CA ASN A 141 1.83 -8.17 0.24
C ASN A 141 2.18 -7.34 1.47
N GLY A 142 1.23 -7.16 2.41
CA GLY A 142 1.47 -6.52 3.70
C GLY A 142 1.55 -4.99 3.66
N TYR A 143 1.08 -4.34 2.58
CA TYR A 143 0.89 -2.89 2.57
C TYR A 143 -0.30 -2.54 3.47
N LYS A 144 -0.12 -1.54 4.35
CA LYS A 144 -1.16 -1.15 5.31
C LYS A 144 -1.95 0.07 4.86
N LYS A 145 -1.25 1.03 4.28
CA LYS A 145 -1.80 2.34 3.92
C LYS A 145 -1.51 2.68 2.47
N ILE A 146 -2.29 3.63 1.97
CA ILE A 146 -2.09 4.22 0.66
C ILE A 146 -1.88 5.70 0.84
N ARG A 147 -0.85 6.23 0.19
CA ARG A 147 -0.54 7.66 0.15
C ARG A 147 -0.98 8.22 -1.20
N PHE A 148 -2.09 8.93 -1.23
CA PHE A 148 -2.55 9.67 -2.40
C PHE A 148 -1.83 11.01 -2.47
N MET A 149 -1.11 11.23 -3.56
CA MET A 149 -0.20 12.38 -3.71
C MET A 149 -0.40 13.11 -5.03
N ASP A 150 -0.07 14.41 -5.05
CA ASP A 150 0.09 15.22 -6.27
C ASP A 150 1.51 15.82 -6.38
N GLY A 151 2.42 15.45 -5.49
CA GLY A 151 3.79 15.94 -5.42
C GLY A 151 3.94 17.38 -4.90
N LYS A 152 2.86 18.03 -4.50
CA LYS A 152 2.85 19.44 -4.06
C LYS A 152 2.32 19.63 -2.65
N MET A 153 1.44 18.74 -2.21
CA MET A 153 0.76 18.81 -0.92
C MET A 153 1.12 17.61 -0.05
N GLU A 154 0.81 17.72 1.24
CA GLU A 154 0.86 16.57 2.14
C GLU A 154 -0.02 15.43 1.62
N PRO A 155 0.45 14.18 1.67
CA PRO A 155 -0.32 13.04 1.19
C PRO A 155 -1.65 12.89 1.94
N PHE A 156 -2.70 12.53 1.22
CA PHE A 156 -3.91 12.03 1.83
C PHE A 156 -3.73 10.53 2.09
N VAL A 157 -3.64 10.16 3.37
CA VAL A 157 -3.34 8.79 3.79
C VAL A 157 -4.63 8.07 4.16
N VAL A 158 -4.81 6.87 3.59
CA VAL A 158 -5.97 6.01 3.81
C VAL A 158 -5.49 4.62 4.23
N GLU A 159 -6.09 4.04 5.25
CA GLU A 159 -5.92 2.62 5.56
C GLU A 159 -6.60 1.79 4.46
N ARG A 160 -6.03 0.66 4.05
CA ARG A 160 -6.64 -0.18 3.00
C ARG A 160 -8.03 -0.67 3.40
N GLU A 161 -8.26 -0.91 4.69
CA GLU A 161 -9.54 -1.33 5.28
C GLU A 161 -10.64 -0.26 5.13
N GLU A 162 -10.30 1.03 5.09
CA GLU A 162 -11.24 2.12 4.82
C GLU A 162 -11.76 2.10 3.37
N LEU A 163 -10.92 1.62 2.44
CA LEU A 163 -11.33 1.45 1.03
C LEU A 163 -12.15 0.18 0.86
N TYR A 164 -11.59 -0.97 1.15
CA TYR A 164 -12.25 -2.26 1.00
C TYR A 164 -11.84 -3.17 2.15
N PRO A 165 -12.78 -3.71 2.93
CA PRO A 165 -12.48 -4.61 4.02
C PRO A 165 -11.93 -5.95 3.51
N TYR A 166 -11.15 -6.63 4.35
CA TYR A 166 -10.49 -7.90 4.02
C TYR A 166 -11.49 -8.97 3.52
N GLU A 167 -12.66 -9.02 4.13
CA GLU A 167 -13.71 -10.01 3.87
C GLU A 167 -14.32 -9.91 2.46
N GLU A 168 -14.11 -8.77 1.77
CA GLU A 168 -14.51 -8.65 0.36
C GLU A 168 -13.65 -9.50 -0.60
N PHE A 169 -12.43 -9.87 -0.17
CA PHE A 169 -11.45 -10.53 -1.03
C PHE A 169 -11.16 -11.96 -0.59
N PHE A 170 -11.18 -12.22 0.71
CA PHE A 170 -10.65 -13.47 1.26
C PHE A 170 -11.63 -14.09 2.25
N LYS A 171 -11.55 -15.42 2.37
CA LYS A 171 -12.23 -16.18 3.41
C LYS A 171 -11.29 -16.37 4.60
N ASP A 172 -11.87 -16.63 5.78
CA ASP A 172 -11.15 -16.72 7.06
C ASP A 172 -10.09 -17.84 7.12
N ASP A 173 -10.24 -18.88 6.32
CA ASP A 173 -9.35 -20.04 6.26
C ASP A 173 -8.16 -19.87 5.28
N TYR A 174 -7.96 -18.67 4.76
CA TYR A 174 -6.92 -18.41 3.77
C TYR A 174 -5.58 -18.12 4.43
N ILE A 175 -4.60 -19.02 4.23
CA ILE A 175 -3.24 -18.84 4.77
C ILE A 175 -2.47 -17.83 3.93
N THR A 176 -2.05 -16.74 4.57
CA THR A 176 -1.19 -15.71 4.00
C THR A 176 -0.14 -15.27 5.03
N ASN A 177 0.99 -14.77 4.54
CA ASN A 177 2.05 -14.22 5.38
C ASN A 177 2.37 -12.77 4.98
N PRO A 178 1.44 -11.82 5.15
CA PRO A 178 1.63 -10.44 4.68
C PRO A 178 2.83 -9.75 5.33
N GLY A 179 3.13 -10.05 6.58
CA GLY A 179 4.33 -9.54 7.26
C GLY A 179 5.63 -10.00 6.62
N LEU A 180 5.72 -11.27 6.25
CA LEU A 180 6.87 -11.82 5.52
C LEU A 180 6.98 -11.21 4.13
N GLN A 181 5.89 -11.11 3.38
CA GLN A 181 5.89 -10.51 2.04
C GLN A 181 6.35 -9.05 2.09
N ALA A 182 5.83 -8.25 3.03
CA ALA A 182 6.28 -6.88 3.23
C ALA A 182 7.77 -6.78 3.57
N ALA A 183 8.28 -7.64 4.45
CA ALA A 183 9.68 -7.68 4.82
C ALA A 183 10.57 -8.05 3.62
N MET A 184 10.19 -9.04 2.82
CA MET A 184 10.88 -9.43 1.59
C MET A 184 10.89 -8.30 0.56
N LEU A 185 9.75 -7.66 0.30
CA LEU A 185 9.65 -6.53 -0.62
C LEU A 185 10.55 -5.37 -0.19
N ASN A 186 10.51 -5.00 1.10
CA ASN A 186 11.37 -3.95 1.64
C ASN A 186 12.86 -4.26 1.52
N TYR A 187 13.26 -5.51 1.79
CA TYR A 187 14.63 -5.95 1.65
C TYR A 187 15.08 -5.91 0.19
N PHE A 188 14.33 -6.54 -0.73
CA PHE A 188 14.73 -6.65 -2.13
C PHE A 188 14.66 -5.32 -2.88
N GLN A 189 13.73 -4.43 -2.57
CA GLN A 189 13.72 -3.07 -3.11
C GLN A 189 15.02 -2.33 -2.77
N GLU A 190 15.49 -2.42 -1.51
CA GLU A 190 16.73 -1.79 -1.09
C GLU A 190 17.96 -2.53 -1.64
N PHE A 191 17.98 -3.86 -1.59
CA PHE A 191 19.10 -4.68 -2.06
C PHE A 191 19.41 -4.46 -3.54
N ARG A 192 18.38 -4.35 -4.37
CA ARG A 192 18.51 -4.18 -5.83
C ARG A 192 18.66 -2.72 -6.27
N LYS A 193 18.44 -1.78 -5.38
CA LYS A 193 18.58 -0.34 -5.66
C LYS A 193 20.01 0.01 -6.04
N GLN A 194 20.19 0.83 -7.06
CA GLN A 194 21.51 1.21 -7.59
C GLN A 194 22.09 2.50 -7.00
N ALA A 195 21.32 3.23 -6.19
CA ALA A 195 21.76 4.48 -5.61
C ALA A 195 22.83 4.27 -4.54
N PRO A 196 23.92 5.05 -4.53
CA PRO A 196 24.84 5.10 -3.42
C PRO A 196 24.17 5.77 -2.23
N LEU A 197 24.05 5.06 -1.12
CA LEU A 197 23.56 5.60 0.15
C LEU A 197 24.66 5.46 1.19
N GLU A 198 24.93 6.55 1.92
CA GLU A 198 25.61 6.44 3.19
C GLU A 198 24.80 5.50 4.10
N ASN A 199 25.46 4.62 4.82
CA ASN A 199 24.82 3.62 5.71
C ASN A 199 23.97 2.52 5.04
N ARG A 200 24.10 2.32 3.71
CA ARG A 200 23.35 1.27 3.02
C ARG A 200 23.55 -0.12 3.63
N GLY A 201 24.76 -0.44 4.07
CA GLY A 201 25.07 -1.71 4.71
C GLY A 201 24.25 -1.96 5.98
N ASP A 202 24.10 -0.93 6.83
CA ASP A 202 23.31 -1.03 8.06
C ASP A 202 21.80 -1.14 7.76
N ILE A 203 21.33 -0.42 6.76
CA ILE A 203 19.93 -0.51 6.32
C ILE A 203 19.61 -1.90 5.80
N LEU A 204 20.45 -2.46 4.94
CA LEU A 204 20.29 -3.81 4.40
C LEU A 204 20.34 -4.85 5.51
N LYS A 205 21.32 -4.80 6.39
CA LYS A 205 21.46 -5.74 7.52
C LYS A 205 20.24 -5.72 8.44
N ARG A 206 19.69 -4.53 8.72
CA ARG A 206 18.46 -4.39 9.52
C ARG A 206 17.26 -5.00 8.82
N ARG A 207 17.08 -4.74 7.52
CA ARG A 207 15.95 -5.28 6.73
C ARG A 207 16.07 -6.79 6.53
N GLU A 208 17.28 -7.30 6.34
CA GLU A 208 17.56 -8.73 6.27
C GLU A 208 17.18 -9.43 7.59
N GLN A 209 17.58 -8.87 8.74
CA GLN A 209 17.21 -9.43 10.04
C GLN A 209 15.69 -9.49 10.23
N ILE A 210 14.97 -8.41 9.89
CA ILE A 210 13.49 -8.40 9.94
C ILE A 210 12.90 -9.47 9.03
N MET A 211 13.42 -9.63 7.82
CA MET A 211 12.97 -10.66 6.88
C MET A 211 13.20 -12.08 7.44
N ILE A 212 14.38 -12.35 8.00
CA ILE A 212 14.70 -13.64 8.63
C ILE A 212 13.75 -13.92 9.81
N ASP A 213 13.55 -12.92 10.69
CA ASP A 213 12.64 -13.07 11.84
C ASP A 213 11.19 -13.37 11.37
N MET A 214 10.72 -12.73 10.30
CA MET A 214 9.41 -13.02 9.71
C MET A 214 9.36 -14.41 9.06
N MET A 215 10.44 -14.85 8.41
CA MET A 215 10.52 -16.21 7.85
C MET A 215 10.42 -17.28 8.94
N LEU A 216 11.09 -17.08 10.07
CA LEU A 216 11.08 -18.04 11.18
C LEU A 216 9.73 -18.14 11.89
N ASN A 217 8.89 -17.11 11.79
CA ASN A 217 7.55 -17.06 12.41
C ASN A 217 6.40 -17.21 11.41
N ALA A 218 6.68 -17.45 10.13
CA ALA A 218 5.68 -17.61 9.10
C ALA A 218 4.99 -18.97 9.17
N GLU A 219 3.74 -19.02 8.73
CA GLU A 219 3.02 -20.28 8.49
C GLU A 219 3.32 -20.77 7.08
N TYR A 220 3.66 -22.05 6.97
CA TYR A 220 4.02 -22.66 5.70
C TYR A 220 3.06 -23.79 5.36
N MET A 221 2.66 -23.84 4.10
CA MET A 221 1.96 -24.99 3.54
C MET A 221 2.97 -25.93 2.90
N VAL A 222 2.87 -27.20 3.26
CA VAL A 222 3.72 -28.26 2.71
C VAL A 222 2.84 -29.18 1.85
N PRO A 223 3.11 -29.30 0.54
CA PRO A 223 2.36 -30.24 -0.29
C PRO A 223 2.56 -31.66 0.20
N CYS A 224 1.47 -32.38 0.38
CA CYS A 224 1.51 -33.78 0.78
C CYS A 224 0.47 -34.59 0.00
N VAL A 225 0.72 -35.87 -0.13
CA VAL A 225 -0.27 -36.86 -0.57
C VAL A 225 -0.79 -37.57 0.66
N LYS A 226 -2.11 -37.61 0.81
CA LYS A 226 -2.78 -38.31 1.89
C LYS A 226 -3.39 -39.59 1.32
N GLU A 227 -2.97 -40.76 1.81
CA GLU A 227 -3.57 -42.04 1.52
C GLU A 227 -4.33 -42.53 2.75
N GLU A 228 -5.63 -42.72 2.61
CA GLU A 228 -6.50 -43.23 3.69
C GLU A 228 -6.85 -44.68 3.42
N THR A 229 -6.54 -45.55 4.37
CA THR A 229 -7.05 -46.93 4.44
C THR A 229 -8.05 -47.02 5.60
N GLU A 230 -8.78 -48.16 5.73
CA GLU A 230 -9.73 -48.34 6.84
C GLU A 230 -9.05 -48.36 8.22
N GLU A 231 -7.74 -48.57 8.29
CA GLU A 231 -6.98 -48.71 9.54
C GLU A 231 -5.96 -47.58 9.79
N GLU A 232 -5.47 -46.91 8.73
CA GLU A 232 -4.37 -45.93 8.86
C GLU A 232 -4.50 -44.76 7.87
N VAL A 233 -3.94 -43.61 8.25
CA VAL A 233 -3.74 -42.47 7.39
C VAL A 233 -2.25 -42.29 7.17
N GLU A 234 -1.79 -42.42 5.95
CA GLU A 234 -0.41 -42.20 5.56
C GLU A 234 -0.28 -40.82 4.89
N ILE A 235 0.70 -40.02 5.34
CA ILE A 235 1.01 -38.74 4.76
C ILE A 235 2.44 -38.78 4.20
N SER A 236 2.56 -38.65 2.89
CA SER A 236 3.85 -38.56 2.21
C SER A 236 4.09 -37.15 1.66
N HIS A 237 5.33 -36.65 1.76
CA HIS A 237 5.73 -35.33 1.26
C HIS A 237 6.41 -35.45 -0.10
N HIS A 238 6.18 -34.43 -0.95
CA HIS A 238 6.93 -34.30 -2.19
C HIS A 238 8.33 -33.74 -1.91
N PHE A 239 9.34 -34.39 -2.46
CA PHE A 239 10.73 -33.92 -2.40
C PHE A 239 11.18 -33.46 -3.77
N ILE A 240 11.99 -32.42 -3.80
CA ILE A 240 12.63 -31.89 -5.00
C ILE A 240 14.13 -32.10 -4.87
N ASP A 241 14.76 -32.73 -5.86
CA ASP A 241 16.21 -32.80 -5.94
C ASP A 241 16.75 -31.43 -6.37
N ILE A 242 17.52 -30.80 -5.51
CA ILE A 242 18.14 -29.50 -5.73
C ILE A 242 19.67 -29.60 -5.81
N THR A 243 20.20 -30.80 -5.99
CA THR A 243 21.65 -31.09 -6.02
C THR A 243 22.42 -30.16 -6.94
N ASP A 244 21.89 -29.85 -8.12
CA ASP A 244 22.53 -28.97 -9.09
C ASP A 244 22.45 -27.47 -8.75
N ARG A 245 21.65 -27.10 -7.74
CA ARG A 245 21.47 -25.72 -7.28
C ARG A 245 22.30 -25.37 -6.06
N VAL A 246 22.91 -26.36 -5.42
CA VAL A 246 23.72 -26.17 -4.21
C VAL A 246 25.21 -26.16 -4.58
N THR A 247 25.88 -25.07 -4.24
CA THR A 247 27.30 -24.88 -4.56
C THR A 247 28.25 -25.56 -3.58
N GLU A 248 27.84 -25.69 -2.33
CA GLU A 248 28.63 -26.33 -1.26
C GLU A 248 28.05 -27.72 -0.97
N LYS A 249 28.57 -28.74 -1.63
CA LYS A 249 28.20 -30.15 -1.45
C LYS A 249 29.42 -31.05 -1.59
N GLU A 250 29.42 -32.20 -0.92
CA GLU A 250 30.42 -33.23 -1.13
C GLU A 250 30.24 -33.96 -2.47
N GLU A 251 31.30 -34.53 -3.00
CA GLU A 251 31.25 -35.27 -4.25
C GLU A 251 30.37 -36.52 -4.10
N GLY A 252 29.28 -36.58 -4.91
CA GLY A 252 28.29 -37.68 -4.85
C GLY A 252 27.16 -37.45 -3.84
N GLU A 253 27.10 -36.30 -3.16
CA GLU A 253 26.02 -35.96 -2.26
C GLU A 253 24.78 -35.53 -3.06
N HIS A 254 23.61 -36.11 -2.68
CA HIS A 254 22.29 -35.68 -3.17
C HIS A 254 21.63 -34.77 -2.16
N VAL A 255 21.26 -33.56 -2.59
CA VAL A 255 20.54 -32.58 -1.77
C VAL A 255 19.09 -32.55 -2.17
N ILE A 256 18.21 -32.93 -1.26
CA ILE A 256 16.77 -32.91 -1.44
C ILE A 256 16.14 -31.82 -0.57
N ALA A 257 15.07 -31.19 -1.06
CA ALA A 257 14.33 -30.18 -0.34
C ALA A 257 12.83 -30.49 -0.34
N ILE A 258 12.15 -30.07 0.70
CA ILE A 258 10.69 -30.06 0.76
C ILE A 258 10.24 -28.67 0.30
N PRO A 259 9.42 -28.56 -0.78
CA PRO A 259 8.87 -27.27 -1.18
C PRO A 259 7.90 -26.79 -0.11
N VAL A 260 7.99 -25.53 0.23
CA VAL A 260 7.05 -24.87 1.15
C VAL A 260 6.48 -23.62 0.48
N PHE A 261 5.22 -23.32 0.76
CA PHE A 261 4.51 -22.19 0.19
C PHE A 261 4.02 -21.27 1.32
N THR A 262 4.12 -19.99 1.10
CA THR A 262 3.71 -18.95 2.06
C THR A 262 2.33 -18.38 1.78
N ASP A 263 1.69 -18.80 0.68
CA ASP A 263 0.41 -18.28 0.22
C ASP A 263 -0.40 -19.39 -0.47
N GLY A 264 -1.62 -19.63 -0.02
CA GLY A 264 -2.50 -20.69 -0.52
C GLY A 264 -2.98 -20.53 -1.97
N GLN A 265 -2.81 -19.36 -2.58
CA GLN A 265 -3.12 -19.17 -4.00
C GLN A 265 -2.01 -19.64 -4.94
N VAL A 266 -0.85 -20.00 -4.42
CA VAL A 266 0.29 -20.47 -5.22
C VAL A 266 0.30 -22.01 -5.34
N LEU A 267 -0.52 -22.69 -4.56
CA LEU A 267 -0.79 -24.13 -4.65
C LEU A 267 -1.86 -24.42 -5.71
#